data_517327fecb7600f267e069028a4c93ce
#
_entry.id   517327fecb7600f267e069028a4c93ce
#
_cell.length_a   1.000
_cell.length_b   1.000
_cell.length_c   1.000
_cell.angle_alpha   90.00
_cell.angle_beta   90.00
_cell.angle_gamma   90.00
#
_symmetry.space_group_name_H-M   'P 1'
#
loop_
_entity.id
_entity.type
_entity.pdbx_description
1 polymer ?
#
loop_
_entity_poly.entity_id
_entity_poly.type
_entity_poly.pdbx_seq_one_letter_code
_entity_poly.pdbx_strand_id
1 'polypeptide(L)'
;MKSSLVYAVSLASLGKCLSLPPLIPLIPGVTEPLTENAPPLPILQVPTPPLESPPFTPSDIKPKKIGYFWTGSGDKFHKDFLATYSLDDDTFGTLLWVTDVPSSGNDPHHLGPSLDGKTLVGGGLLSLLKTQDTAFYFDTTNPYRPTFKKSNRALLSSIADEIRAKPDGGFYITYMGSALGTSPGRLVETDADFNIIHEWPEDLDGTLNILGEQFSPHGLSIDWERNFILTSDFVEPISILKPSTGIRRANTLRLWDLETKKILNTITIPDGGGIQDVKFIPGNPDGAALATAVHLGQVWIIYPGQKDAKGKPGRAELLYDLGPKARDTTAIYTDITQDGRFIYLTLTTANHIAALDISDLNNVKRLDDPDEDQPTVGPHYVKVTPDQKHIVVTDYFVQTGEIGLINTPADFKALYIDLNEDGSLSFNRSIDFNKEFPERGGAKPHSSVVFDLTDPENPLYY
;
A
#
# COMPACT_ATOMS: atom_id res chain seq x y z
N MET A 1 -51.48 -7.61 16.86
CA MET A 1 -50.93 -7.44 18.20
C MET A 1 -49.70 -8.30 18.34
N LYS A 2 -48.51 -7.79 18.13
CA LYS A 2 -47.22 -8.38 18.51
C LYS A 2 -46.36 -7.23 19.00
N SER A 3 -46.08 -7.30 20.29
CA SER A 3 -45.32 -6.32 21.04
C SER A 3 -43.82 -6.45 20.78
N SER A 4 -43.18 -5.36 20.39
CA SER A 4 -41.74 -5.22 20.30
C SER A 4 -41.15 -4.89 21.66
N LEU A 5 -40.24 -5.72 22.14
CA LEU A 5 -39.46 -5.47 23.34
C LEU A 5 -38.17 -4.72 22.94
N VAL A 6 -38.06 -3.50 23.36
CA VAL A 6 -36.84 -2.66 23.28
C VAL A 6 -36.07 -2.87 24.59
N TYR A 7 -34.86 -3.41 24.52
CA TYR A 7 -33.93 -3.40 25.66
C TYR A 7 -33.00 -2.19 25.54
N ALA A 8 -33.23 -1.23 26.42
CA ALA A 8 -32.27 -0.19 26.71
C ALA A 8 -31.31 -0.69 27.80
N VAL A 9 -30.01 -0.75 27.50
CA VAL A 9 -28.98 -1.02 28.51
C VAL A 9 -28.39 0.32 28.92
N SER A 10 -28.66 0.71 30.16
CA SER A 10 -28.05 1.87 30.82
C SER A 10 -26.69 1.48 31.39
N LEU A 11 -25.63 2.17 31.01
CA LEU A 11 -24.31 2.11 31.64
C LEU A 11 -24.27 3.05 32.85
N ALA A 12 -24.25 2.50 34.01
CA ALA A 12 -23.83 3.20 35.23
C ALA A 12 -22.86 2.33 36.02
N SER A 13 -21.65 2.84 36.14
CA SER A 13 -20.62 2.63 37.18
C SER A 13 -20.63 1.34 37.97
N LEU A 14 -19.47 0.64 37.95
CA LEU A 14 -18.87 0.12 39.21
C LEU A 14 -17.49 -0.49 38.90
N GLY A 15 -16.46 0.15 39.40
CA GLY A 15 -15.14 -0.45 39.51
C GLY A 15 -15.19 -1.57 40.57
N LYS A 16 -14.87 -2.78 40.14
CA LYS A 16 -14.28 -3.83 40.94
C LYS A 16 -13.53 -4.77 40.01
N CYS A 17 -12.24 -4.90 40.24
CA CYS A 17 -11.41 -5.96 39.68
C CYS A 17 -12.08 -7.31 39.90
N LEU A 18 -12.52 -7.94 38.82
CA LEU A 18 -12.78 -9.38 38.80
C LEU A 18 -11.64 -10.03 38.07
N SER A 19 -10.73 -10.66 38.81
CA SER A 19 -9.74 -11.58 38.25
C SER A 19 -10.49 -12.81 37.72
N LEU A 20 -10.53 -12.90 36.39
CA LEU A 20 -10.93 -14.16 35.74
C LEU A 20 -9.75 -15.14 35.80
N PRO A 21 -9.97 -16.41 36.18
CA PRO A 21 -8.92 -17.42 36.10
C PRO A 21 -8.57 -17.71 34.62
N PRO A 22 -7.31 -18.01 34.31
CA PRO A 22 -6.90 -18.32 32.95
C PRO A 22 -7.47 -19.66 32.51
N LEU A 23 -8.36 -19.66 31.53
CA LEU A 23 -8.71 -20.82 30.72
C LEU A 23 -7.62 -21.08 29.69
N ILE A 24 -6.53 -21.68 30.10
CA ILE A 24 -5.54 -22.27 29.20
C ILE A 24 -5.51 -23.79 29.52
N PRO A 25 -5.78 -24.65 28.53
CA PRO A 25 -5.53 -26.06 28.73
C PRO A 25 -4.02 -26.30 28.86
N LEU A 26 -3.59 -26.85 29.97
CA LEU A 26 -2.23 -27.26 30.23
C LEU A 26 -1.78 -28.28 29.17
N ILE A 27 -0.86 -27.89 28.31
CA ILE A 27 -0.07 -28.83 27.53
C ILE A 27 1.04 -29.33 28.45
N PRO A 28 1.16 -30.63 28.69
CA PRO A 28 2.21 -31.17 29.55
C PRO A 28 3.58 -31.00 28.88
N GLY A 29 4.50 -30.31 29.51
CA GLY A 29 5.91 -30.25 29.12
C GLY A 29 6.56 -28.89 29.02
N VAL A 30 5.86 -27.76 29.29
CA VAL A 30 6.46 -26.44 29.33
C VAL A 30 6.43 -25.90 30.73
N THR A 31 7.52 -26.11 31.47
CA THR A 31 7.79 -25.49 32.77
C THR A 31 8.92 -24.49 32.63
N GLU A 32 8.66 -23.36 31.97
CA GLU A 32 9.47 -22.16 32.18
C GLU A 32 8.57 -21.02 32.62
N PRO A 33 8.90 -20.32 33.72
CA PRO A 33 8.14 -19.15 34.13
C PRO A 33 8.30 -18.07 33.08
N LEU A 34 7.19 -17.52 32.62
CA LEU A 34 7.17 -16.30 31.83
C LEU A 34 7.94 -15.23 32.62
N THR A 35 9.13 -14.90 32.15
CA THR A 35 9.96 -13.85 32.75
C THR A 35 9.20 -12.52 32.68
N GLU A 36 9.29 -11.74 33.77
CA GLU A 36 8.68 -10.41 33.96
C GLU A 36 9.08 -9.33 32.94
N ASN A 37 9.71 -9.68 31.83
CA ASN A 37 10.21 -8.78 30.79
C ASN A 37 9.58 -8.98 29.41
N ALA A 38 8.37 -9.52 29.33
CA ALA A 38 7.63 -9.39 28.08
C ALA A 38 7.29 -7.89 27.88
N PRO A 39 7.65 -7.26 26.74
CA PRO A 39 7.24 -5.89 26.49
C PRO A 39 5.71 -5.81 26.60
N PRO A 40 5.17 -4.76 27.24
CA PRO A 40 3.73 -4.62 27.34
C PRO A 40 3.14 -4.68 25.94
N LEU A 41 2.05 -5.45 25.79
CA LEU A 41 1.26 -5.43 24.56
C LEU A 41 0.99 -3.95 24.21
N PRO A 42 1.11 -3.54 22.96
CA PRO A 42 0.81 -2.18 22.56
C PRO A 42 -0.60 -1.87 23.06
N ILE A 43 -0.69 -1.00 24.04
CA ILE A 43 -1.97 -0.53 24.58
C ILE A 43 -2.62 0.21 23.41
N LEU A 44 -3.77 -0.26 22.96
CA LEU A 44 -4.60 0.47 22.00
C LEU A 44 -4.79 1.88 22.56
N GLN A 45 -4.20 2.86 21.91
CA GLN A 45 -4.29 4.25 22.37
C GLN A 45 -5.72 4.73 22.16
N VAL A 46 -6.30 5.33 23.18
CA VAL A 46 -7.57 6.05 23.00
C VAL A 46 -7.30 7.19 22.02
N PRO A 47 -8.06 7.32 20.93
CA PRO A 47 -7.85 8.41 19.97
C PRO A 47 -7.97 9.75 20.69
N THR A 48 -6.90 10.54 20.70
CA THR A 48 -6.99 11.94 21.06
C THR A 48 -7.45 12.72 19.84
N PRO A 49 -8.36 13.70 19.98
CA PRO A 49 -8.73 14.54 18.86
C PRO A 49 -7.49 15.16 18.22
N PRO A 50 -7.37 15.16 16.90
CA PRO A 50 -6.24 15.79 16.23
C PRO A 50 -6.25 17.30 16.47
N LEU A 51 -5.07 17.91 16.38
CA LEU A 51 -4.95 19.36 16.41
C LEU A 51 -5.64 19.97 15.18
N GLU A 52 -6.16 21.19 15.37
CA GLU A 52 -6.71 21.95 14.25
C GLU A 52 -5.64 22.20 13.19
N SER A 53 -6.05 22.08 11.94
CA SER A 53 -5.13 22.23 10.82
C SER A 53 -4.64 23.66 10.68
N PRO A 54 -3.35 23.89 10.47
CA PRO A 54 -2.84 25.21 10.22
C PRO A 54 -3.44 25.78 8.92
N PRO A 55 -3.68 27.12 8.87
CA PRO A 55 -4.17 27.73 7.65
C PRO A 55 -3.12 27.62 6.54
N PHE A 56 -3.56 27.41 5.31
CA PHE A 56 -2.73 27.49 4.12
C PHE A 56 -3.36 28.45 3.10
N THR A 57 -2.55 28.98 2.20
CA THR A 57 -3.05 29.85 1.12
C THR A 57 -3.20 29.02 -0.14
N PRO A 58 -4.44 28.71 -0.59
CA PRO A 58 -4.64 27.98 -1.82
C PRO A 58 -4.20 28.77 -3.04
N SER A 59 -3.67 28.09 -4.04
CA SER A 59 -3.37 28.68 -5.35
C SER A 59 -4.57 28.53 -6.27
N ASP A 60 -4.84 29.55 -7.07
CA ASP A 60 -5.91 29.56 -8.06
C ASP A 60 -5.43 29.18 -9.48
N ILE A 61 -4.16 28.82 -9.64
CA ILE A 61 -3.65 28.32 -10.91
C ILE A 61 -4.34 27.01 -11.27
N LYS A 62 -4.45 26.73 -12.56
CA LYS A 62 -5.06 25.51 -13.10
C LYS A 62 -4.06 24.82 -14.04
N PRO A 63 -3.07 24.11 -13.48
CA PRO A 63 -2.09 23.39 -14.28
C PRO A 63 -2.76 22.24 -15.03
N LYS A 64 -2.12 21.79 -16.09
CA LYS A 64 -2.55 20.64 -16.88
C LYS A 64 -2.20 19.31 -16.22
N LYS A 65 -1.13 19.29 -15.45
CA LYS A 65 -0.70 18.08 -14.69
C LYS A 65 -0.73 18.39 -13.21
N ILE A 66 -1.38 17.53 -12.46
CA ILE A 66 -1.46 17.62 -11.01
C ILE A 66 -1.08 16.30 -10.35
N GLY A 67 -0.41 16.42 -9.21
CA GLY A 67 -0.08 15.28 -8.34
C GLY A 67 -0.86 15.34 -7.04
N TYR A 68 -1.50 14.24 -6.69
CA TYR A 68 -2.05 14.02 -5.37
C TYR A 68 -1.08 13.18 -4.55
N PHE A 69 -0.83 13.60 -3.31
CA PHE A 69 0.05 12.90 -2.38
C PHE A 69 -0.71 12.60 -1.09
N TRP A 70 -0.84 11.33 -0.76
CA TRP A 70 -1.44 10.90 0.49
C TRP A 70 -0.39 10.96 1.59
N THR A 71 -0.62 11.82 2.58
CA THR A 71 0.46 12.39 3.39
C THR A 71 0.10 12.39 4.86
N GLY A 72 1.02 11.90 5.69
CA GLY A 72 0.94 12.00 7.14
C GLY A 72 1.56 13.29 7.67
N SER A 73 0.95 13.91 8.69
CA SER A 73 1.59 14.99 9.44
C SER A 73 2.81 14.48 10.20
N GLY A 74 3.93 15.21 10.13
CA GLY A 74 5.21 14.80 10.70
C GLY A 74 5.18 14.64 12.22
N ASP A 75 4.41 15.49 12.93
CA ASP A 75 4.24 15.45 14.38
C ASP A 75 3.24 14.39 14.87
N LYS A 76 2.46 13.78 13.97
CA LYS A 76 1.42 12.78 14.28
C LYS A 76 0.25 13.31 15.13
N PHE A 77 0.17 14.60 15.38
CA PHE A 77 -0.90 15.27 16.15
C PHE A 77 -1.84 16.06 15.27
N HIS A 78 -1.33 16.75 14.24
CA HIS A 78 -2.18 17.35 13.22
C HIS A 78 -2.83 16.28 12.35
N LYS A 79 -3.96 16.62 11.74
CA LYS A 79 -4.68 15.75 10.81
C LYS A 79 -3.77 15.28 9.67
N ASP A 80 -3.89 14.03 9.26
CA ASP A 80 -3.32 13.56 8.01
C ASP A 80 -4.14 14.12 6.84
N PHE A 81 -3.57 14.20 5.65
CA PHE A 81 -4.13 14.96 4.56
C PHE A 81 -3.74 14.50 3.16
N LEU A 82 -4.57 14.84 2.18
CA LEU A 82 -4.25 14.76 0.77
C LEU A 82 -3.71 16.11 0.31
N ALA A 83 -2.46 16.15 -0.17
CA ALA A 83 -1.87 17.34 -0.75
C ALA A 83 -1.99 17.30 -2.28
N THR A 84 -2.35 18.44 -2.89
CA THR A 84 -2.49 18.59 -4.35
C THR A 84 -1.47 19.61 -4.85
N TYR A 85 -0.63 19.20 -5.79
CA TYR A 85 0.45 20.03 -6.35
C TYR A 85 0.36 20.15 -7.87
N SER A 86 0.87 21.29 -8.40
CA SER A 86 1.16 21.43 -9.82
C SER A 86 2.40 20.63 -10.19
N LEU A 87 2.32 19.89 -11.31
CA LEU A 87 3.44 19.18 -11.94
C LEU A 87 3.80 19.75 -13.32
N ASP A 88 3.15 20.85 -13.75
CA ASP A 88 3.54 21.56 -14.98
C ASP A 88 4.90 22.22 -14.81
N ASP A 89 5.70 22.30 -15.88
CA ASP A 89 7.08 22.77 -15.83
C ASP A 89 7.23 24.19 -15.26
N ASP A 90 6.35 25.10 -15.65
CA ASP A 90 6.38 26.52 -15.26
C ASP A 90 5.83 26.78 -13.87
N THR A 91 5.08 25.86 -13.31
CA THR A 91 4.44 25.98 -11.98
C THR A 91 4.75 24.80 -11.07
N PHE A 92 5.76 24.00 -11.40
CA PHE A 92 6.14 22.81 -10.66
C PHE A 92 6.32 23.08 -9.15
N GLY A 93 5.74 22.22 -8.33
CA GLY A 93 5.85 22.31 -6.87
C GLY A 93 4.95 23.38 -6.24
N THR A 94 4.07 24.05 -7.01
CA THR A 94 3.08 24.94 -6.40
C THR A 94 2.00 24.12 -5.69
N LEU A 95 1.84 24.31 -4.38
CA LEU A 95 0.75 23.73 -3.58
C LEU A 95 -0.59 24.35 -4.01
N LEU A 96 -1.51 23.54 -4.51
CA LEU A 96 -2.83 23.96 -4.96
C LEU A 96 -3.86 23.88 -3.83
N TRP A 97 -3.86 22.74 -3.11
CA TRP A 97 -4.88 22.45 -2.12
C TRP A 97 -4.39 21.43 -1.08
N VAL A 98 -4.99 21.50 0.11
CA VAL A 98 -4.85 20.53 1.20
C VAL A 98 -6.23 20.07 1.63
N THR A 99 -6.45 18.76 1.67
CA THR A 99 -7.70 18.15 2.16
C THR A 99 -7.41 17.29 3.37
N ASP A 100 -7.76 17.80 4.55
CA ASP A 100 -7.58 17.06 5.79
C ASP A 100 -8.59 15.92 5.95
N VAL A 101 -8.16 14.85 6.60
CA VAL A 101 -9.05 13.79 7.11
C VAL A 101 -9.33 14.03 8.61
N PRO A 102 -10.40 13.43 9.19
CA PRO A 102 -10.79 13.70 10.57
C PRO A 102 -9.88 13.09 11.64
N SER A 103 -8.81 12.41 11.26
CA SER A 103 -7.91 11.68 12.15
C SER A 103 -6.44 12.00 11.88
N SER A 104 -5.54 11.57 12.77
CA SER A 104 -4.10 11.83 12.70
C SER A 104 -3.28 10.58 12.99
N GLY A 105 -2.05 10.54 12.46
CA GLY A 105 -1.11 9.44 12.68
C GLY A 105 -1.64 8.11 12.19
N ASN A 106 -2.39 8.12 11.08
CA ASN A 106 -2.83 6.94 10.37
C ASN A 106 -1.66 6.26 9.65
N ASP A 107 -0.57 6.97 9.47
CA ASP A 107 0.54 6.63 8.58
C ASP A 107 -0.02 6.34 7.17
N PRO A 108 -0.46 7.40 6.46
CA PRO A 108 -0.95 7.29 5.09
C PRO A 108 -0.13 6.35 4.23
N HIS A 109 -0.80 5.46 3.51
CA HIS A 109 -0.17 4.40 2.74
C HIS A 109 -0.54 4.52 1.26
N HIS A 110 -1.06 3.50 0.62
CA HIS A 110 -1.35 3.56 -0.81
C HIS A 110 -2.55 4.44 -1.14
N LEU A 111 -2.56 4.97 -2.37
CA LEU A 111 -3.61 5.82 -2.94
C LEU A 111 -4.03 5.23 -4.29
N GLY A 112 -5.34 5.07 -4.52
CA GLY A 112 -5.88 4.54 -5.76
C GLY A 112 -7.03 5.39 -6.32
N PRO A 113 -7.07 5.68 -7.64
CA PRO A 113 -8.16 6.39 -8.29
C PRO A 113 -9.31 5.46 -8.67
N SER A 114 -10.55 5.99 -8.73
CA SER A 114 -11.66 5.35 -9.44
C SER A 114 -11.43 5.39 -10.96
N LEU A 115 -12.12 4.52 -11.70
CA LEU A 115 -11.99 4.47 -13.17
C LEU A 115 -12.45 5.74 -13.87
N ASP A 116 -13.29 6.56 -13.24
CA ASP A 116 -13.74 7.85 -13.77
C ASP A 116 -12.94 9.04 -13.21
N GLY A 117 -11.92 8.79 -12.39
CA GLY A 117 -11.08 9.81 -11.78
C GLY A 117 -11.77 10.73 -10.77
N LYS A 118 -13.05 10.45 -10.40
CA LYS A 118 -13.82 11.32 -9.50
C LYS A 118 -13.71 10.97 -8.04
N THR A 119 -13.01 9.90 -7.73
CA THR A 119 -12.75 9.47 -6.35
C THR A 119 -11.32 8.99 -6.22
N LEU A 120 -10.67 9.38 -5.13
CA LEU A 120 -9.43 8.74 -4.67
C LEU A 120 -9.71 8.00 -3.36
N VAL A 121 -9.03 6.88 -3.17
CA VAL A 121 -9.06 6.12 -1.92
C VAL A 121 -7.66 6.03 -1.36
N GLY A 122 -7.48 6.41 -0.09
CA GLY A 122 -6.20 6.30 0.63
C GLY A 122 -6.29 5.28 1.76
N GLY A 123 -5.27 4.43 1.89
CA GLY A 123 -5.11 3.50 3.02
C GLY A 123 -4.43 4.15 4.22
N GLY A 124 -4.68 3.62 5.42
CA GLY A 124 -3.98 4.02 6.66
C GLY A 124 -3.30 2.82 7.31
N LEU A 125 -1.97 2.75 7.23
CA LEU A 125 -1.17 1.62 7.69
C LEU A 125 -1.28 1.40 9.21
N LEU A 126 -1.16 2.46 10.00
CA LEU A 126 -1.15 2.41 11.45
C LEU A 126 -2.50 2.78 12.10
N SER A 127 -3.56 3.00 11.32
CA SER A 127 -4.89 3.36 11.81
C SER A 127 -5.43 2.37 12.85
N LEU A 128 -5.11 1.06 12.69
CA LEU A 128 -5.47 0.01 13.62
C LEU A 128 -5.00 0.31 15.06
N LEU A 129 -3.79 0.85 15.22
CA LEU A 129 -3.19 1.09 16.53
C LEU A 129 -3.96 2.17 17.33
N LYS A 130 -4.68 3.02 16.63
CA LYS A 130 -5.52 4.08 17.21
C LYS A 130 -7.01 3.78 17.12
N THR A 131 -7.40 2.58 16.70
CA THR A 131 -8.81 2.19 16.48
C THR A 131 -9.56 3.12 15.52
N GLN A 132 -8.85 3.67 14.55
CA GLN A 132 -9.38 4.60 13.54
C GLN A 132 -9.81 3.86 12.27
N ASP A 133 -10.50 4.57 11.38
CA ASP A 133 -10.83 4.08 10.04
C ASP A 133 -9.54 3.86 9.24
N THR A 134 -9.58 2.89 8.33
CA THR A 134 -8.41 2.41 7.58
C THR A 134 -8.46 2.74 6.10
N ALA A 135 -9.62 3.16 5.58
CA ALA A 135 -9.78 3.64 4.21
C ALA A 135 -10.46 5.01 4.21
N PHE A 136 -9.92 5.93 3.41
CA PHE A 136 -10.32 7.33 3.33
C PHE A 136 -10.66 7.68 1.89
N TYR A 137 -11.85 8.25 1.66
CA TYR A 137 -12.38 8.53 0.33
C TYR A 137 -12.46 10.03 0.11
N PHE A 138 -11.93 10.46 -1.05
CA PHE A 138 -11.88 11.87 -1.46
C PHE A 138 -12.66 12.04 -2.76
N ASP A 139 -13.47 13.09 -2.84
CA ASP A 139 -14.12 13.53 -4.07
C ASP A 139 -13.18 14.41 -4.87
N THR A 140 -12.85 14.00 -6.08
CA THR A 140 -11.96 14.66 -7.03
C THR A 140 -12.71 15.21 -8.25
N THR A 141 -14.03 15.35 -8.19
CA THR A 141 -14.85 15.98 -9.24
C THR A 141 -14.32 17.37 -9.60
N ASN A 142 -13.84 18.14 -8.59
CA ASN A 142 -12.99 19.28 -8.82
C ASN A 142 -11.53 18.85 -8.60
N PRO A 143 -10.75 18.58 -9.66
CA PRO A 143 -9.42 18.02 -9.52
C PRO A 143 -8.43 18.95 -8.81
N TYR A 144 -8.65 20.26 -8.84
CA TYR A 144 -7.78 21.24 -8.17
C TYR A 144 -8.07 21.40 -6.69
N ARG A 145 -9.27 21.01 -6.23
CA ARG A 145 -9.75 21.18 -4.85
C ARG A 145 -10.53 19.95 -4.39
N PRO A 146 -9.87 18.80 -4.24
CA PRO A 146 -10.53 17.60 -3.74
C PRO A 146 -11.11 17.84 -2.34
N THR A 147 -12.15 17.10 -2.00
CA THR A 147 -12.79 17.17 -0.68
C THR A 147 -12.84 15.82 -0.02
N PHE A 148 -12.70 15.77 1.30
CA PHE A 148 -12.91 14.54 2.06
C PHE A 148 -14.39 14.15 2.04
N LYS A 149 -14.68 12.89 1.70
CA LYS A 149 -16.05 12.38 1.54
C LYS A 149 -16.48 11.50 2.69
N LYS A 150 -15.74 10.47 3.00
CA LYS A 150 -15.99 9.54 4.12
C LYS A 150 -14.76 8.70 4.43
N SER A 151 -14.81 8.00 5.53
CA SER A 151 -13.88 6.92 5.87
C SER A 151 -14.62 5.72 6.42
N ASN A 152 -13.98 4.56 6.38
CA ASN A 152 -14.48 3.33 6.99
C ASN A 152 -13.36 2.38 7.38
N ARG A 153 -13.73 1.29 8.02
CA ARG A 153 -12.83 0.18 8.35
C ARG A 153 -13.54 -1.15 8.16
N ALA A 154 -12.76 -2.15 7.76
CA ALA A 154 -13.22 -3.53 7.69
C ALA A 154 -13.44 -4.12 9.10
N LEU A 155 -14.32 -5.11 9.19
CA LEU A 155 -14.66 -5.75 10.48
C LEU A 155 -13.66 -6.83 10.85
N LEU A 156 -13.23 -7.65 9.87
CA LEU A 156 -12.39 -8.83 10.08
C LEU A 156 -10.92 -8.55 9.78
N SER A 157 -10.63 -7.45 9.08
CA SER A 157 -9.30 -7.12 8.59
C SER A 157 -8.88 -5.69 8.90
N SER A 158 -7.58 -5.43 8.79
CA SER A 158 -6.97 -4.13 9.07
C SER A 158 -5.74 -3.92 8.19
N ILE A 159 -5.22 -2.69 8.19
CA ILE A 159 -4.01 -2.31 7.44
C ILE A 159 -4.29 -2.38 5.95
N ALA A 160 -5.07 -1.38 5.48
CA ALA A 160 -5.39 -1.21 4.07
C ALA A 160 -4.14 -0.85 3.28
N ASP A 161 -3.94 -1.55 2.16
CA ASP A 161 -2.75 -1.45 1.33
C ASP A 161 -3.10 -1.12 -0.12
N GLU A 162 -2.89 -2.02 -1.06
CA GLU A 162 -3.08 -1.76 -2.48
C GLU A 162 -4.55 -1.66 -2.86
N ILE A 163 -4.88 -0.72 -3.75
CA ILE A 163 -6.24 -0.33 -4.11
C ILE A 163 -6.44 -0.44 -5.62
N ARG A 164 -7.49 -1.12 -6.05
CA ARG A 164 -7.88 -1.22 -7.47
C ARG A 164 -9.36 -0.94 -7.65
N ALA A 165 -9.66 -0.01 -8.56
CA ALA A 165 -11.03 0.33 -8.90
C ALA A 165 -11.75 -0.81 -9.64
N LYS A 166 -13.05 -0.93 -9.38
CA LYS A 166 -13.95 -1.87 -10.05
C LYS A 166 -14.73 -1.16 -11.17
N PRO A 167 -15.11 -1.87 -12.24
CA PRO A 167 -15.92 -1.29 -13.31
C PRO A 167 -17.29 -0.77 -12.85
N ASP A 168 -17.84 -1.30 -11.77
CA ASP A 168 -19.14 -0.91 -11.20
C ASP A 168 -19.04 0.26 -10.18
N GLY A 169 -17.87 0.87 -10.04
CA GLY A 169 -17.64 2.06 -9.21
C GLY A 169 -17.18 1.78 -7.78
N GLY A 170 -17.01 0.54 -7.37
CA GLY A 170 -16.39 0.17 -6.09
C GLY A 170 -14.89 -0.09 -6.22
N PHE A 171 -14.31 -0.70 -5.18
CA PHE A 171 -12.89 -1.00 -5.11
C PHE A 171 -12.62 -2.39 -4.56
N TYR A 172 -11.52 -3.00 -5.01
CA TYR A 172 -10.83 -4.05 -4.29
C TYR A 172 -9.65 -3.44 -3.56
N ILE A 173 -9.48 -3.81 -2.30
CA ILE A 173 -8.42 -3.30 -1.43
C ILE A 173 -7.80 -4.48 -0.70
N THR A 174 -6.49 -4.64 -0.76
CA THR A 174 -5.81 -5.62 0.09
C THR A 174 -5.70 -5.09 1.52
N TYR A 175 -5.94 -5.96 2.47
CA TYR A 175 -5.79 -5.69 3.90
C TYR A 175 -4.83 -6.71 4.48
N MET A 176 -3.63 -6.25 4.83
CA MET A 176 -2.52 -7.12 5.23
C MET A 176 -2.76 -7.89 6.52
N GLY A 177 -3.56 -7.35 7.42
CA GLY A 177 -3.79 -7.93 8.75
C GLY A 177 -5.24 -8.32 9.02
N SER A 178 -5.41 -9.23 9.97
CA SER A 178 -6.69 -9.44 10.64
C SER A 178 -7.11 -8.20 11.45
N ALA A 179 -8.30 -8.19 12.02
CA ALA A 179 -8.75 -7.12 12.92
C ALA A 179 -7.79 -6.85 14.10
N LEU A 180 -6.87 -7.75 14.39
CA LEU A 180 -5.85 -7.62 15.44
C LEU A 180 -4.43 -7.36 14.88
N GLY A 181 -4.30 -7.14 13.57
CA GLY A 181 -3.00 -6.92 12.92
C GLY A 181 -2.14 -8.19 12.76
N THR A 182 -2.71 -9.37 12.99
CA THR A 182 -2.06 -10.67 12.73
C THR A 182 -2.43 -11.19 11.34
N SER A 183 -1.84 -12.31 10.89
CA SER A 183 -2.39 -13.08 9.78
C SER A 183 -3.62 -13.88 10.26
N PRO A 184 -4.63 -14.13 9.42
CA PRO A 184 -4.73 -13.75 8.02
C PRO A 184 -5.33 -12.36 7.79
N GLY A 185 -4.85 -11.70 6.73
CA GLY A 185 -5.50 -10.53 6.13
C GLY A 185 -6.69 -10.91 5.24
N ARG A 186 -7.11 -9.99 4.37
CA ARG A 186 -8.26 -10.19 3.45
C ARG A 186 -8.08 -9.38 2.16
N LEU A 187 -8.82 -9.79 1.13
CA LEU A 187 -9.17 -8.94 0.00
C LEU A 187 -10.53 -8.32 0.29
N VAL A 188 -10.56 -7.03 0.54
CA VAL A 188 -11.80 -6.29 0.86
C VAL A 188 -12.43 -5.77 -0.41
N GLU A 189 -13.75 -5.84 -0.50
CA GLU A 189 -14.53 -5.32 -1.63
C GLU A 189 -15.52 -4.27 -1.15
N THR A 190 -15.58 -3.15 -1.88
CA THR A 190 -16.57 -2.09 -1.62
C THR A 190 -17.56 -1.95 -2.77
N ASP A 191 -18.75 -1.43 -2.47
CA ASP A 191 -19.71 -0.98 -3.47
C ASP A 191 -19.38 0.44 -3.99
N ALA A 192 -20.19 0.96 -4.92
CA ALA A 192 -20.04 2.30 -5.50
C ALA A 192 -20.28 3.43 -4.48
N ASP A 193 -20.95 3.17 -3.37
CA ASP A 193 -21.14 4.10 -2.25
C ASP A 193 -20.03 3.97 -1.19
N PHE A 194 -18.99 3.16 -1.51
CA PHE A 194 -17.84 2.87 -0.67
C PHE A 194 -18.18 2.15 0.65
N ASN A 195 -19.28 1.41 0.70
CA ASN A 195 -19.55 0.51 1.80
C ASN A 195 -18.76 -0.78 1.60
N ILE A 196 -18.16 -1.30 2.65
CA ILE A 196 -17.53 -2.61 2.61
C ILE A 196 -18.64 -3.65 2.53
N ILE A 197 -18.63 -4.44 1.46
CA ILE A 197 -19.64 -5.47 1.18
C ILE A 197 -19.11 -6.89 1.36
N HIS A 198 -17.80 -7.09 1.15
CA HIS A 198 -17.15 -8.39 1.30
C HIS A 198 -15.74 -8.27 1.87
N GLU A 199 -15.30 -9.30 2.61
CA GLU A 199 -13.93 -9.49 3.10
C GLU A 199 -13.46 -10.92 2.74
N TRP A 200 -13.00 -11.09 1.49
CA TRP A 200 -12.65 -12.40 0.91
C TRP A 200 -11.38 -13.03 1.50
N PRO A 201 -11.29 -14.37 1.61
CA PRO A 201 -12.34 -15.36 1.30
C PRO A 201 -13.42 -15.39 2.38
N GLU A 202 -14.68 -15.62 1.99
CA GLU A 202 -15.84 -15.70 2.90
C GLU A 202 -16.37 -17.13 3.05
N ASP A 203 -16.08 -18.03 2.09
CA ASP A 203 -16.47 -19.42 2.21
C ASP A 203 -15.59 -20.16 3.23
N LEU A 204 -16.15 -21.25 3.79
CA LEU A 204 -15.47 -22.02 4.84
C LEU A 204 -14.15 -22.62 4.34
N ASP A 205 -14.14 -23.16 3.13
CA ASP A 205 -12.95 -23.82 2.56
C ASP A 205 -11.84 -22.81 2.33
N GLY A 206 -12.15 -21.64 1.72
CA GLY A 206 -11.20 -20.55 1.53
C GLY A 206 -10.67 -20.03 2.86
N THR A 207 -11.55 -19.84 3.85
CA THR A 207 -11.14 -19.40 5.19
C THR A 207 -10.24 -20.42 5.89
N LEU A 208 -10.54 -21.72 5.81
CA LEU A 208 -9.71 -22.77 6.39
C LEU A 208 -8.36 -22.89 5.71
N ASN A 209 -8.29 -22.66 4.40
CA ASN A 209 -7.04 -22.72 3.63
C ASN A 209 -6.05 -21.61 3.99
N ILE A 210 -6.51 -20.46 4.46
CA ILE A 210 -5.63 -19.37 4.92
C ILE A 210 -5.30 -19.43 6.41
N LEU A 211 -6.04 -20.21 7.21
CA LEU A 211 -5.70 -20.45 8.60
C LEU A 211 -4.45 -21.33 8.71
N GLY A 212 -3.45 -20.86 9.41
CA GLY A 212 -2.17 -21.56 9.55
C GLY A 212 -1.16 -21.27 8.44
N GLU A 213 -1.56 -20.59 7.36
CA GLU A 213 -0.66 -19.99 6.38
C GLU A 213 -0.45 -18.51 6.70
N GLN A 214 0.67 -17.96 6.27
CA GLN A 214 0.89 -16.51 6.33
C GLN A 214 0.19 -15.89 5.12
N PHE A 215 -1.00 -15.34 5.35
CA PHE A 215 -1.78 -14.60 4.37
C PHE A 215 -1.82 -13.13 4.77
N SER A 216 -0.95 -12.34 4.16
CA SER A 216 -0.79 -10.90 4.44
C SER A 216 -0.73 -10.14 3.12
N PRO A 217 -1.90 -10.04 2.42
CA PRO A 217 -1.96 -9.49 1.07
C PRO A 217 -1.57 -8.01 1.07
N HIS A 218 -0.52 -7.69 0.31
CA HIS A 218 0.01 -6.35 0.08
C HIS A 218 -0.30 -5.92 -1.35
N GLY A 219 0.49 -6.33 -2.34
CA GLY A 219 0.26 -6.00 -3.73
C GLY A 219 -1.04 -6.62 -4.28
N LEU A 220 -1.64 -5.94 -5.24
CA LEU A 220 -2.88 -6.32 -5.91
C LEU A 220 -2.82 -5.94 -7.38
N SER A 221 -3.04 -6.91 -8.26
CA SER A 221 -3.19 -6.67 -9.69
C SER A 221 -4.34 -7.49 -10.26
N ILE A 222 -5.06 -6.94 -11.24
CA ILE A 222 -6.28 -7.55 -11.80
C ILE A 222 -6.16 -7.60 -13.32
N ASP A 223 -6.32 -8.79 -13.88
CA ASP A 223 -6.52 -9.02 -15.31
C ASP A 223 -8.03 -9.27 -15.56
N TRP A 224 -8.73 -8.21 -15.95
CA TRP A 224 -10.17 -8.24 -16.19
C TRP A 224 -10.54 -9.12 -17.39
N GLU A 225 -9.66 -9.18 -18.39
CA GLU A 225 -9.94 -9.94 -19.63
C GLU A 225 -9.81 -11.45 -19.40
N ARG A 226 -8.81 -11.85 -18.59
CA ARG A 226 -8.53 -13.27 -18.30
C ARG A 226 -9.16 -13.76 -17.00
N ASN A 227 -9.91 -12.89 -16.31
CA ASN A 227 -10.61 -13.23 -15.06
C ASN A 227 -9.67 -13.63 -13.91
N PHE A 228 -8.53 -12.95 -13.77
CA PHE A 228 -7.58 -13.23 -12.70
C PHE A 228 -7.37 -12.04 -11.75
N ILE A 229 -7.22 -12.36 -10.46
CA ILE A 229 -6.61 -11.49 -9.47
C ILE A 229 -5.30 -12.13 -9.00
N LEU A 230 -4.26 -11.33 -8.84
CA LEU A 230 -3.05 -11.69 -8.12
C LEU A 230 -2.91 -10.80 -6.88
N THR A 231 -2.68 -11.42 -5.72
CA THR A 231 -2.25 -10.74 -4.50
C THR A 231 -0.91 -11.30 -4.06
N SER A 232 -0.04 -10.44 -3.54
CA SER A 232 1.25 -10.86 -2.99
C SER A 232 1.21 -10.78 -1.47
N ASP A 233 1.86 -11.74 -0.78
CA ASP A 233 1.97 -11.75 0.67
C ASP A 233 3.32 -11.18 1.10
N PHE A 234 3.32 -10.13 1.92
CA PHE A 234 4.55 -9.42 2.28
C PHE A 234 5.09 -9.85 3.66
N VAL A 235 4.52 -9.31 4.71
CA VAL A 235 4.95 -9.60 6.09
C VAL A 235 3.72 -9.74 6.99
N GLU A 236 3.84 -10.51 8.07
CA GLU A 236 2.83 -10.47 9.11
C GLU A 236 2.90 -9.12 9.84
N PRO A 237 1.86 -8.26 9.77
CA PRO A 237 1.98 -6.88 10.21
C PRO A 237 2.42 -6.70 11.66
N ILE A 238 1.85 -7.46 12.59
CA ILE A 238 2.24 -7.36 14.01
C ILE A 238 3.72 -7.71 14.25
N SER A 239 4.35 -8.45 13.33
CA SER A 239 5.75 -8.81 13.44
C SER A 239 6.69 -7.62 13.20
N ILE A 240 6.24 -6.55 12.54
CA ILE A 240 7.02 -5.33 12.33
C ILE A 240 7.27 -4.55 13.64
N LEU A 241 6.46 -4.81 14.66
CA LEU A 241 6.64 -4.22 16.00
C LEU A 241 7.74 -4.93 16.81
N LYS A 242 8.35 -5.98 16.27
CA LYS A 242 9.43 -6.75 16.88
C LYS A 242 10.78 -6.29 16.33
N PRO A 243 11.91 -6.65 17.01
CA PRO A 243 13.23 -6.52 16.40
C PRO A 243 13.29 -7.14 15.01
N SER A 244 14.15 -6.63 14.13
CA SER A 244 14.26 -7.07 12.72
C SER A 244 14.40 -8.59 12.56
N THR A 245 15.04 -9.28 13.52
CA THR A 245 15.15 -10.74 13.58
C THR A 245 13.83 -11.45 13.88
N GLY A 246 12.82 -10.73 14.36
CA GLY A 246 11.50 -11.26 14.68
C GLY A 246 10.44 -11.00 13.60
N ILE A 247 10.81 -10.34 12.50
CA ILE A 247 9.89 -10.07 11.39
C ILE A 247 9.59 -11.37 10.66
N ARG A 248 8.29 -11.68 10.51
CA ARG A 248 7.83 -12.84 9.75
C ARG A 248 7.46 -12.41 8.35
N ARG A 249 8.28 -12.82 7.39
CA ARG A 249 8.13 -12.54 5.96
C ARG A 249 7.39 -13.69 5.29
N ALA A 250 6.46 -13.35 4.41
CA ALA A 250 5.81 -14.32 3.55
C ALA A 250 6.62 -14.58 2.28
N ASN A 251 6.37 -15.70 1.62
CA ASN A 251 7.02 -16.06 0.37
C ASN A 251 6.00 -16.53 -0.69
N THR A 252 4.77 -16.06 -0.57
CA THR A 252 3.65 -16.54 -1.38
C THR A 252 2.95 -15.43 -2.13
N LEU A 253 2.31 -15.82 -3.25
CA LEU A 253 1.29 -15.06 -3.94
C LEU A 253 0.01 -15.91 -3.99
N ARG A 254 -1.15 -15.25 -4.09
CA ARG A 254 -2.42 -15.94 -4.33
C ARG A 254 -2.93 -15.57 -5.73
N LEU A 255 -3.19 -16.60 -6.51
CA LEU A 255 -3.92 -16.49 -7.76
C LEU A 255 -5.40 -16.76 -7.47
N TRP A 256 -6.26 -15.81 -7.81
CA TRP A 256 -7.70 -15.91 -7.59
C TRP A 256 -8.45 -15.90 -8.92
N ASP A 257 -9.59 -16.54 -8.93
CA ASP A 257 -10.61 -16.32 -9.92
C ASP A 257 -11.37 -15.03 -9.61
N LEU A 258 -11.37 -14.08 -10.54
CA LEU A 258 -11.95 -12.75 -10.32
C LEU A 258 -13.47 -12.80 -10.16
N GLU A 259 -14.18 -13.67 -10.88
CA GLU A 259 -15.64 -13.76 -10.81
C GLU A 259 -16.08 -14.37 -9.47
N THR A 260 -15.49 -15.50 -9.08
CA THR A 260 -15.92 -16.26 -7.91
C THR A 260 -15.20 -15.87 -6.61
N LYS A 261 -14.13 -15.10 -6.69
CA LYS A 261 -13.23 -14.74 -5.56
C LYS A 261 -12.62 -15.96 -4.86
N LYS A 262 -12.49 -17.09 -5.55
CA LYS A 262 -11.84 -18.29 -5.02
C LYS A 262 -10.35 -18.26 -5.30
N ILE A 263 -9.56 -18.66 -4.31
CA ILE A 263 -8.12 -18.86 -4.47
C ILE A 263 -7.91 -20.13 -5.29
N LEU A 264 -7.40 -19.97 -6.52
CA LEU A 264 -7.10 -21.08 -7.44
C LEU A 264 -5.78 -21.77 -7.07
N ASN A 265 -4.80 -21.01 -6.62
CA ASN A 265 -3.49 -21.51 -6.22
C ASN A 265 -2.77 -20.55 -5.25
N THR A 266 -1.99 -21.13 -4.37
CA THR A 266 -0.93 -20.46 -3.61
C THR A 266 0.41 -20.73 -4.30
N ILE A 267 0.98 -19.70 -4.88
CA ILE A 267 2.27 -19.75 -5.59
C ILE A 267 3.36 -19.42 -4.58
N THR A 268 4.35 -20.29 -4.44
CA THR A 268 5.46 -20.10 -3.52
C THR A 268 6.71 -19.69 -4.28
N ILE A 269 7.33 -18.59 -3.88
CA ILE A 269 8.68 -18.21 -4.34
C ILE A 269 9.70 -18.89 -3.41
N PRO A 270 10.55 -19.78 -3.90
CA PRO A 270 11.56 -20.44 -3.07
C PRO A 270 12.45 -19.41 -2.37
N ASP A 271 12.68 -19.60 -1.07
CA ASP A 271 13.48 -18.72 -0.22
C ASP A 271 13.05 -17.24 -0.25
N GLY A 272 11.88 -16.96 -0.81
CA GLY A 272 11.34 -15.63 -0.92
C GLY A 272 11.13 -15.00 0.46
N GLY A 273 11.58 -13.78 0.62
CA GLY A 273 11.49 -13.04 1.88
C GLY A 273 10.67 -11.75 1.73
N GLY A 274 9.36 -11.87 1.77
CA GLY A 274 8.44 -10.77 1.52
C GLY A 274 8.20 -10.56 0.03
N ILE A 275 7.02 -10.94 -0.47
CA ILE A 275 6.60 -10.62 -1.83
C ILE A 275 5.75 -9.36 -1.73
N GLN A 276 6.35 -8.21 -2.06
CA GLN A 276 5.70 -6.94 -1.78
C GLN A 276 4.71 -6.54 -2.86
N ASP A 277 5.15 -6.45 -4.08
CA ASP A 277 4.34 -5.94 -5.17
C ASP A 277 4.11 -6.99 -6.27
N VAL A 278 3.00 -6.87 -6.95
CA VAL A 278 2.65 -7.69 -8.11
C VAL A 278 1.88 -6.85 -9.12
N LYS A 279 2.29 -6.91 -10.41
CA LYS A 279 1.62 -6.18 -11.50
C LYS A 279 1.57 -7.03 -12.76
N PHE A 280 0.39 -7.11 -13.38
CA PHE A 280 0.27 -7.61 -14.74
C PHE A 280 1.04 -6.70 -15.70
N ILE A 281 1.79 -7.28 -16.63
CA ILE A 281 2.51 -6.54 -17.66
C ILE A 281 1.48 -6.07 -18.69
N PRO A 282 1.32 -4.74 -18.91
CA PRO A 282 0.37 -4.22 -19.87
C PRO A 282 0.63 -4.80 -21.28
N GLY A 283 -0.44 -5.21 -21.96
CA GLY A 283 -0.36 -5.73 -23.33
C GLY A 283 0.37 -7.08 -23.49
N ASN A 284 0.78 -7.74 -22.42
CA ASN A 284 1.45 -9.04 -22.53
C ASN A 284 0.48 -10.12 -23.03
N PRO A 285 0.78 -10.81 -24.15
CA PRO A 285 -0.13 -11.77 -24.77
C PRO A 285 -0.44 -12.99 -23.89
N ASP A 286 0.48 -13.37 -23.03
CA ASP A 286 0.34 -14.51 -22.11
C ASP A 286 -0.34 -14.12 -20.78
N GLY A 287 -0.65 -12.82 -20.59
CA GLY A 287 -1.15 -12.30 -19.32
C GLY A 287 -0.17 -12.49 -18.18
N ALA A 288 1.12 -12.35 -18.48
CA ALA A 288 2.15 -12.48 -17.45
C ALA A 288 2.15 -11.30 -16.48
N ALA A 289 2.54 -11.56 -15.23
CA ALA A 289 2.70 -10.56 -14.19
C ALA A 289 4.11 -10.62 -13.60
N LEU A 290 4.56 -9.48 -13.06
CA LEU A 290 5.82 -9.39 -12.31
C LEU A 290 5.53 -9.33 -10.81
N ALA A 291 6.43 -9.93 -10.02
CA ALA A 291 6.37 -9.89 -8.56
C ALA A 291 7.76 -9.62 -7.98
N THR A 292 7.82 -8.85 -6.88
CA THR A 292 9.08 -8.50 -6.21
C THR A 292 9.32 -9.35 -4.98
N ALA A 293 10.41 -10.12 -4.97
CA ALA A 293 10.90 -10.84 -3.80
C ALA A 293 11.95 -9.96 -3.09
N VAL A 294 11.48 -9.17 -2.12
CA VAL A 294 12.21 -8.03 -1.54
C VAL A 294 13.58 -8.42 -0.99
N HIS A 295 13.63 -9.37 -0.05
CA HIS A 295 14.88 -9.74 0.61
C HIS A 295 15.83 -10.60 -0.23
N LEU A 296 15.36 -11.05 -1.39
CA LEU A 296 16.23 -11.67 -2.39
C LEU A 296 16.77 -10.64 -3.39
N GLY A 297 16.19 -9.42 -3.42
CA GLY A 297 16.48 -8.42 -4.45
C GLY A 297 16.16 -8.96 -5.85
N GLN A 298 15.00 -9.63 -6.02
CA GLN A 298 14.67 -10.34 -7.24
C GLN A 298 13.31 -9.93 -7.80
N VAL A 299 13.21 -9.96 -9.12
CA VAL A 299 11.95 -9.85 -9.87
C VAL A 299 11.60 -11.22 -10.43
N TRP A 300 10.41 -11.69 -10.13
CA TRP A 300 9.86 -12.96 -10.60
C TRP A 300 8.76 -12.71 -11.61
N ILE A 301 8.65 -13.58 -12.63
CA ILE A 301 7.55 -13.56 -13.58
C ILE A 301 6.56 -14.67 -13.25
N ILE A 302 5.29 -14.34 -13.30
CA ILE A 302 4.17 -15.22 -13.01
C ILE A 302 3.33 -15.36 -14.28
N TYR A 303 3.03 -16.59 -14.66
CA TYR A 303 2.14 -16.94 -15.78
C TYR A 303 0.85 -17.56 -15.24
N PRO A 304 -0.20 -16.79 -14.96
CA PRO A 304 -1.43 -17.28 -14.33
C PRO A 304 -2.12 -18.40 -15.12
N GLY A 305 -2.14 -18.30 -16.45
CA GLY A 305 -2.74 -19.30 -17.34
C GLY A 305 -1.93 -20.58 -17.53
N GLN A 306 -0.68 -20.64 -17.07
CA GLN A 306 0.18 -21.80 -17.21
C GLN A 306 0.22 -22.62 -15.93
N LYS A 307 0.45 -23.95 -16.08
CA LYS A 307 0.48 -24.85 -14.92
C LYS A 307 1.87 -24.90 -14.30
N ASP A 308 1.92 -24.95 -12.99
CA ASP A 308 3.11 -25.24 -12.20
C ASP A 308 3.49 -26.75 -12.27
N ALA A 309 4.57 -27.13 -11.60
CA ALA A 309 5.04 -28.51 -11.54
C ALA A 309 4.03 -29.48 -10.86
N LYS A 310 3.05 -28.96 -10.12
CA LYS A 310 1.98 -29.71 -9.46
C LYS A 310 0.70 -29.76 -10.30
N GLY A 311 0.69 -29.15 -11.49
CA GLY A 311 -0.44 -29.08 -12.39
C GLY A 311 -1.48 -28.02 -12.02
N LYS A 312 -1.19 -27.13 -11.06
CA LYS A 312 -2.05 -26.01 -10.68
C LYS A 312 -1.74 -24.76 -11.52
N PRO A 313 -2.72 -23.87 -11.77
CA PRO A 313 -2.49 -22.62 -12.51
C PRO A 313 -1.52 -21.70 -11.73
N GLY A 314 -0.74 -20.90 -12.46
CA GLY A 314 0.18 -19.93 -11.87
C GLY A 314 1.62 -20.47 -11.77
N ARG A 315 2.29 -20.63 -12.93
CA ARG A 315 3.72 -20.95 -12.98
C ARG A 315 4.54 -19.70 -12.67
N ALA A 316 5.56 -19.82 -11.81
CA ALA A 316 6.47 -18.74 -11.47
C ALA A 316 7.91 -19.09 -11.82
N GLU A 317 8.66 -18.10 -12.31
CA GLU A 317 10.08 -18.23 -12.66
C GLU A 317 10.85 -16.97 -12.24
N LEU A 318 12.13 -17.13 -11.92
CA LEU A 318 13.02 -15.98 -11.70
C LEU A 318 13.21 -15.26 -13.06
N LEU A 319 12.87 -13.97 -13.09
CA LEU A 319 13.07 -13.13 -14.26
C LEU A 319 14.42 -12.41 -14.20
N TYR A 320 14.70 -11.74 -13.06
CA TYR A 320 15.89 -10.92 -12.92
C TYR A 320 16.37 -10.86 -11.47
N ASP A 321 17.70 -10.95 -11.26
CA ASP A 321 18.36 -10.71 -9.97
C ASP A 321 18.96 -9.30 -9.99
N LEU A 322 18.47 -8.41 -9.11
CA LEU A 322 18.89 -7.01 -9.05
C LEU A 322 20.29 -6.82 -8.43
N GLY A 323 20.88 -7.90 -7.95
CA GLY A 323 22.25 -7.92 -7.42
C GLY A 323 22.37 -7.61 -5.93
N PRO A 324 23.61 -7.55 -5.42
CA PRO A 324 23.89 -7.53 -3.98
C PRO A 324 23.31 -6.31 -3.26
N LYS A 325 23.29 -5.12 -3.88
CA LYS A 325 22.75 -3.90 -3.27
C LYS A 325 21.23 -3.96 -3.04
N ALA A 326 20.52 -4.73 -3.86
CA ALA A 326 19.08 -4.90 -3.72
C ALA A 326 18.69 -5.96 -2.68
N ARG A 327 19.64 -6.81 -2.26
CA ARG A 327 19.39 -7.78 -1.19
C ARG A 327 19.30 -7.08 0.15
N ASP A 328 18.45 -7.61 1.00
CA ASP A 328 18.21 -7.05 2.34
C ASP A 328 17.61 -5.63 2.33
N THR A 329 17.14 -5.13 1.17
CA THR A 329 16.31 -3.92 1.19
C THR A 329 15.00 -4.19 1.95
N THR A 330 14.41 -3.15 2.53
CA THR A 330 13.17 -3.30 3.32
C THR A 330 11.92 -3.32 2.47
N ALA A 331 11.97 -2.70 1.28
CA ALA A 331 10.85 -2.64 0.36
C ALA A 331 11.34 -2.53 -1.10
N ILE A 332 10.58 -3.11 -2.03
CA ILE A 332 10.73 -2.95 -3.48
C ILE A 332 9.32 -2.76 -4.05
N TYR A 333 8.96 -1.52 -4.35
CA TYR A 333 7.73 -1.21 -5.06
C TYR A 333 8.00 -1.00 -6.55
N THR A 334 6.98 -1.15 -7.41
CA THR A 334 7.19 -1.13 -8.86
C THR A 334 6.11 -0.38 -9.60
N ASP A 335 6.46 0.14 -10.80
CA ASP A 335 5.49 0.48 -11.80
C ASP A 335 6.01 0.16 -13.21
N ILE A 336 5.10 -0.07 -14.16
CA ILE A 336 5.41 -0.54 -15.50
C ILE A 336 4.81 0.47 -16.49
N THR A 337 5.58 0.82 -17.55
CA THR A 337 5.05 1.66 -18.63
C THR A 337 3.86 0.99 -19.33
N GLN A 338 2.93 1.80 -19.87
CA GLN A 338 1.69 1.29 -20.49
C GLN A 338 1.93 0.43 -21.73
N ASP A 339 3.09 0.58 -22.37
CA ASP A 339 3.51 -0.29 -23.48
C ASP A 339 4.13 -1.62 -23.00
N GLY A 340 4.23 -1.81 -21.68
CA GLY A 340 4.79 -3.02 -21.08
C GLY A 340 6.31 -3.17 -21.28
N ARG A 341 7.01 -2.11 -21.68
CA ARG A 341 8.42 -2.18 -22.06
C ARG A 341 9.39 -1.97 -20.93
N PHE A 342 9.10 -1.02 -20.03
CA PHE A 342 9.99 -0.66 -18.93
C PHE A 342 9.34 -0.87 -17.58
N ILE A 343 10.13 -1.34 -16.62
CA ILE A 343 9.74 -1.40 -15.21
C ILE A 343 10.72 -0.59 -14.35
N TYR A 344 10.19 0.18 -13.42
CA TYR A 344 10.93 0.96 -12.44
C TYR A 344 10.69 0.38 -11.05
N LEU A 345 11.79 0.19 -10.29
CA LEU A 345 11.75 -0.46 -8.99
C LEU A 345 12.46 0.41 -7.96
N THR A 346 11.78 0.72 -6.87
CA THR A 346 12.38 1.43 -5.74
C THR A 346 13.04 0.43 -4.79
N LEU A 347 14.30 0.67 -4.44
CA LEU A 347 15.08 -0.14 -3.49
C LEU A 347 15.28 0.70 -2.22
N THR A 348 14.31 0.65 -1.30
CA THR A 348 14.14 1.63 -0.23
C THR A 348 15.40 1.84 0.62
N THR A 349 15.93 0.81 1.27
CA THR A 349 17.13 0.99 2.11
C THR A 349 18.44 1.04 1.32
N ALA A 350 18.41 0.70 0.04
CA ALA A 350 19.54 0.89 -0.85
C ALA A 350 19.64 2.32 -1.41
N ASN A 351 18.64 3.19 -1.16
CA ASN A 351 18.57 4.55 -1.70
C ASN A 351 18.74 4.58 -3.22
N HIS A 352 18.03 3.70 -3.92
CA HIS A 352 18.25 3.50 -5.35
C HIS A 352 16.94 3.21 -6.07
N ILE A 353 16.85 3.64 -7.33
CA ILE A 353 15.75 3.32 -8.25
C ILE A 353 16.35 2.54 -9.41
N ALA A 354 15.98 1.29 -9.55
CA ALA A 354 16.40 0.45 -10.65
C ALA A 354 15.43 0.57 -11.83
N ALA A 355 15.96 0.50 -13.05
CA ALA A 355 15.20 0.52 -14.29
C ALA A 355 15.57 -0.68 -15.14
N LEU A 356 14.57 -1.42 -15.65
CA LEU A 356 14.81 -2.57 -16.51
C LEU A 356 14.02 -2.43 -17.81
N ASP A 357 14.64 -2.78 -18.93
CA ASP A 357 13.97 -3.05 -20.21
C ASP A 357 13.50 -4.52 -20.20
N ILE A 358 12.18 -4.71 -20.18
CA ILE A 358 11.51 -6.02 -20.17
C ILE A 358 10.81 -6.31 -21.50
N SER A 359 11.11 -5.58 -22.57
CA SER A 359 10.55 -5.81 -23.90
C SER A 359 10.84 -7.20 -24.44
N ASP A 360 11.97 -7.78 -24.05
CA ASP A 360 12.30 -9.19 -24.26
C ASP A 360 12.49 -9.89 -22.90
N LEU A 361 11.48 -10.62 -22.46
CA LEU A 361 11.48 -11.32 -21.18
C LEU A 361 12.56 -12.44 -21.08
N ASN A 362 13.13 -12.88 -22.22
CA ASN A 362 14.24 -13.82 -22.23
C ASN A 362 15.62 -13.13 -22.12
N ASN A 363 15.65 -11.80 -22.27
CA ASN A 363 16.88 -11.01 -22.27
C ASN A 363 16.66 -9.64 -21.64
N VAL A 364 16.21 -9.63 -20.39
CA VAL A 364 15.99 -8.41 -19.60
C VAL A 364 17.28 -7.63 -19.43
N LYS A 365 17.23 -6.32 -19.65
CA LYS A 365 18.41 -5.44 -19.54
C LYS A 365 18.20 -4.44 -18.41
N ARG A 366 19.22 -4.28 -17.57
CA ARG A 366 19.28 -3.19 -16.61
C ARG A 366 19.73 -1.90 -17.30
N LEU A 367 19.05 -0.81 -17.02
CA LEU A 367 19.27 0.49 -17.66
C LEU A 367 19.97 1.49 -16.74
N ASP A 368 19.92 1.29 -15.42
CA ASP A 368 20.64 2.06 -14.42
C ASP A 368 21.99 1.41 -14.08
N ASP A 369 22.92 2.20 -13.56
CA ASP A 369 24.14 1.70 -12.93
C ASP A 369 23.86 1.42 -11.44
N PRO A 370 23.91 0.14 -10.99
CA PRO A 370 23.64 -0.20 -9.59
C PRO A 370 24.64 0.41 -8.60
N ASP A 371 25.80 0.87 -9.08
CA ASP A 371 26.85 1.43 -8.24
C ASP A 371 26.84 2.96 -8.21
N GLU A 372 26.02 3.62 -9.03
CA GLU A 372 25.86 5.05 -9.02
C GLU A 372 25.05 5.53 -7.82
N ASP A 373 25.50 6.62 -7.19
CA ASP A 373 24.75 7.32 -6.15
C ASP A 373 23.64 8.15 -6.79
N GLN A 374 22.40 7.86 -6.43
CA GLN A 374 21.23 8.61 -6.90
C GLN A 374 20.77 9.63 -5.84
N PRO A 375 20.17 10.77 -6.26
CA PRO A 375 19.71 11.82 -5.34
C PRO A 375 18.35 11.48 -4.69
N THR A 376 18.24 10.31 -4.08
CA THR A 376 17.05 9.79 -3.40
C THR A 376 17.43 9.17 -2.05
N VAL A 377 16.55 9.29 -1.06
CA VAL A 377 16.76 8.71 0.29
C VAL A 377 15.51 7.96 0.72
N GLY A 378 15.58 6.64 0.69
CA GLY A 378 14.46 5.79 1.04
C GLY A 378 13.31 5.81 0.03
N PRO A 379 13.59 5.74 -1.29
CA PRO A 379 12.54 5.73 -2.30
C PRO A 379 11.60 4.55 -2.07
N HIS A 380 10.29 4.80 -2.16
CA HIS A 380 9.35 3.73 -1.91
C HIS A 380 8.27 3.62 -2.99
N TYR A 381 7.28 4.51 -3.00
CA TYR A 381 6.20 4.42 -3.96
C TYR A 381 6.62 5.03 -5.30
N VAL A 382 6.37 4.35 -6.41
CA VAL A 382 6.67 4.82 -7.75
C VAL A 382 5.44 4.75 -8.64
N LYS A 383 5.21 5.79 -9.44
CA LYS A 383 4.17 5.84 -10.48
C LYS A 383 4.72 6.45 -11.75
N VAL A 384 4.49 5.76 -12.87
CA VAL A 384 4.67 6.34 -14.21
C VAL A 384 3.55 7.34 -14.45
N THR A 385 3.88 8.50 -14.99
CA THR A 385 2.86 9.53 -15.32
C THR A 385 2.00 9.11 -16.52
N PRO A 386 0.74 9.61 -16.63
CA PRO A 386 -0.15 9.26 -17.75
C PRO A 386 0.45 9.51 -19.13
N ASP A 387 1.28 10.56 -19.28
CA ASP A 387 1.98 10.89 -20.53
C ASP A 387 3.21 10.01 -20.81
N GLN A 388 3.54 9.08 -19.92
CA GLN A 388 4.66 8.13 -20.02
C GLN A 388 6.04 8.81 -20.16
N LYS A 389 6.17 10.06 -19.69
CA LYS A 389 7.40 10.87 -19.79
C LYS A 389 8.13 11.02 -18.46
N HIS A 390 7.48 10.71 -17.36
CA HIS A 390 8.05 10.88 -16.04
C HIS A 390 7.65 9.73 -15.12
N ILE A 391 8.37 9.60 -14.02
CA ILE A 391 7.90 8.88 -12.85
C ILE A 391 7.85 9.84 -11.65
N VAL A 392 6.88 9.61 -10.78
CA VAL A 392 6.80 10.23 -9.46
C VAL A 392 7.22 9.19 -8.43
N VAL A 393 8.23 9.52 -7.62
CA VAL A 393 8.72 8.66 -6.53
C VAL A 393 8.63 9.40 -5.22
N THR A 394 8.10 8.77 -4.18
CA THR A 394 8.07 9.33 -2.84
C THR A 394 9.16 8.71 -1.97
N ASP A 395 9.93 9.55 -1.30
CA ASP A 395 11.05 9.14 -0.44
C ASP A 395 10.57 8.95 1.01
N TYR A 396 9.60 8.05 1.18
CA TYR A 396 9.07 7.63 2.48
C TYR A 396 8.37 6.28 2.39
N PHE A 397 8.77 5.31 3.19
CA PHE A 397 8.08 4.04 3.36
C PHE A 397 7.33 3.98 4.71
N VAL A 398 8.04 3.74 5.80
CA VAL A 398 7.44 3.64 7.13
C VAL A 398 8.39 4.02 8.24
N GLN A 399 7.86 4.72 9.24
CA GLN A 399 8.52 4.99 10.50
C GLN A 399 7.56 4.71 11.65
N THR A 400 7.71 3.55 12.29
CA THR A 400 6.85 3.13 13.39
C THR A 400 7.11 3.93 14.67
N GLY A 401 8.23 4.67 14.75
CA GLY A 401 8.55 5.54 15.88
C GLY A 401 8.71 4.77 17.18
N GLU A 402 8.06 5.24 18.23
CA GLU A 402 8.14 4.63 19.58
C GLU A 402 7.41 3.27 19.68
N ILE A 403 6.54 2.95 18.72
CA ILE A 403 5.69 1.74 18.75
C ILE A 403 6.46 0.53 18.21
N GLY A 404 7.46 0.75 17.34
CA GLY A 404 8.20 -0.32 16.68
C GLY A 404 9.64 0.07 16.37
N LEU A 405 10.40 -0.89 15.86
CA LEU A 405 11.83 -0.75 15.59
C LEU A 405 12.14 -0.57 14.10
N ILE A 406 11.11 -0.44 13.26
CA ILE A 406 11.29 -0.22 11.82
C ILE A 406 11.20 1.27 11.55
N ASN A 407 12.34 1.85 11.17
CA ASN A 407 12.43 3.17 10.61
C ASN A 407 13.31 3.07 9.37
N THR A 408 12.71 3.27 8.22
CA THR A 408 13.45 3.29 6.96
C THR A 408 14.09 4.66 6.74
N PRO A 409 15.19 4.75 5.99
CA PRO A 409 15.67 6.02 5.51
C PRO A 409 14.56 6.80 4.82
N ALA A 410 14.51 8.10 4.99
CA ALA A 410 13.58 8.97 4.29
C ALA A 410 14.05 10.42 4.37
N ASP A 411 13.92 11.18 3.28
CA ASP A 411 14.09 12.64 3.29
C ASP A 411 12.80 13.39 3.03
N PHE A 412 11.68 12.63 2.91
CA PHE A 412 10.29 13.12 2.77
C PHE A 412 10.09 14.00 1.54
N LYS A 413 10.77 13.67 0.46
CA LYS A 413 10.57 14.30 -0.83
C LYS A 413 9.63 13.48 -1.72
N ALA A 414 9.02 14.17 -2.67
CA ALA A 414 8.47 13.56 -3.87
C ALA A 414 9.35 13.98 -5.05
N LEU A 415 9.99 13.00 -5.68
CA LEU A 415 10.82 13.21 -6.86
C LEU A 415 9.95 13.17 -8.11
N TYR A 416 10.24 14.04 -9.06
CA TYR A 416 9.66 14.05 -10.41
C TYR A 416 10.80 13.84 -11.40
N ILE A 417 10.91 12.63 -11.93
CA ILE A 417 12.07 12.12 -12.65
C ILE A 417 11.69 11.93 -14.11
N ASP A 418 12.48 12.46 -15.01
CA ASP A 418 12.23 12.32 -16.46
C ASP A 418 12.57 10.91 -16.94
N LEU A 419 11.73 10.36 -17.79
CA LEU A 419 11.96 9.12 -18.52
C LEU A 419 12.53 9.45 -19.90
N ASN A 420 13.74 8.96 -20.16
CA ASN A 420 14.36 9.06 -21.48
C ASN A 420 13.74 8.01 -22.43
N GLU A 421 13.89 8.21 -23.74
CA GLU A 421 13.36 7.29 -24.77
C GLU A 421 13.88 5.85 -24.66
N ASP A 422 15.07 5.68 -24.11
CA ASP A 422 15.70 4.38 -23.85
C ASP A 422 15.29 3.75 -22.50
N GLY A 423 14.43 4.44 -21.72
CA GLY A 423 13.97 4.01 -20.41
C GLY A 423 14.89 4.39 -19.25
N SER A 424 16.02 5.05 -19.51
CA SER A 424 16.89 5.56 -18.44
C SER A 424 16.27 6.76 -17.73
N LEU A 425 16.79 7.08 -16.53
CA LEU A 425 16.24 8.08 -15.62
C LEU A 425 17.10 9.36 -15.62
N SER A 426 16.45 10.54 -15.58
CA SER A 426 17.09 11.82 -15.36
C SER A 426 16.46 12.55 -14.18
N PHE A 427 17.24 12.72 -13.10
CA PHE A 427 16.77 13.31 -11.84
C PHE A 427 16.82 14.83 -11.92
N ASN A 428 15.69 15.51 -11.97
CA ASN A 428 15.65 16.95 -12.20
C ASN A 428 14.96 17.74 -11.09
N ARG A 429 13.83 17.24 -10.54
CA ARG A 429 12.94 18.03 -9.71
C ARG A 429 12.42 17.25 -8.51
N SER A 430 12.17 17.97 -7.42
CA SER A 430 11.54 17.38 -6.22
C SER A 430 10.73 18.42 -5.46
N ILE A 431 9.76 17.94 -4.68
CA ILE A 431 9.00 18.70 -3.69
C ILE A 431 9.43 18.22 -2.30
N ASP A 432 9.84 19.13 -1.44
CA ASP A 432 10.33 18.84 -0.08
C ASP A 432 9.20 19.05 0.94
N PHE A 433 8.53 18.01 1.34
CA PHE A 433 7.36 18.06 2.23
C PHE A 433 7.69 18.51 3.65
N ASN A 434 8.92 18.38 4.10
CA ASN A 434 9.32 18.93 5.39
C ASN A 434 9.38 20.47 5.37
N LYS A 435 9.76 21.04 4.23
CA LYS A 435 9.80 22.50 4.06
C LYS A 435 8.43 23.09 3.78
N GLU A 436 7.56 22.34 3.08
CA GLU A 436 6.23 22.81 2.73
C GLU A 436 5.25 22.84 3.92
N PHE A 437 5.47 21.99 4.94
CA PHE A 437 4.54 21.84 6.07
C PHE A 437 5.21 21.95 7.44
N PRO A 438 5.98 23.03 7.72
CA PRO A 438 6.72 23.15 8.97
C PRO A 438 5.80 23.21 10.21
N GLU A 439 4.56 23.77 10.06
CA GLU A 439 3.59 23.87 11.14
C GLU A 439 3.00 22.51 11.55
N ARG A 440 3.13 21.49 10.68
CA ARG A 440 2.72 20.11 10.96
C ARG A 440 3.90 19.23 11.40
N GLY A 441 5.05 19.85 11.74
CA GLY A 441 6.29 19.13 12.03
C GLY A 441 6.90 18.44 10.79
N GLY A 442 6.68 19.01 9.61
CA GLY A 442 6.92 18.40 8.31
C GLY A 442 5.77 17.51 7.87
N ALA A 443 5.98 16.77 6.79
CA ALA A 443 4.97 15.84 6.27
C ALA A 443 5.62 14.64 5.60
N LYS A 444 4.87 13.53 5.51
CA LYS A 444 5.32 12.19 5.10
C LYS A 444 4.52 11.70 3.91
N PRO A 445 4.91 12.06 2.68
CA PRO A 445 4.23 11.61 1.46
C PRO A 445 4.56 10.14 1.21
N HIS A 446 3.55 9.25 1.27
CA HIS A 446 3.79 7.84 1.03
C HIS A 446 3.52 7.46 -0.43
N SER A 447 2.37 7.84 -0.96
CA SER A 447 1.94 7.47 -2.29
C SER A 447 1.41 8.65 -3.09
N SER A 448 1.36 8.49 -4.40
CA SER A 448 0.91 9.52 -5.32
C SER A 448 -0.01 8.96 -6.41
N VAL A 449 -0.86 9.84 -6.94
CA VAL A 449 -1.62 9.66 -8.17
C VAL A 449 -1.46 10.91 -9.02
N VAL A 450 -1.21 10.74 -10.30
CA VAL A 450 -1.04 11.85 -11.24
C VAL A 450 -2.25 11.94 -12.17
N PHE A 451 -2.80 13.14 -12.30
CA PHE A 451 -3.82 13.46 -13.30
C PHE A 451 -3.22 14.33 -14.39
N ASP A 452 -3.43 13.95 -15.65
CA ASP A 452 -3.18 14.78 -16.82
C ASP A 452 -4.52 15.33 -17.30
N LEU A 453 -4.68 16.63 -17.16
CA LEU A 453 -5.87 17.43 -17.51
C LEU A 453 -5.65 18.20 -18.81
N THR A 454 -4.70 17.82 -19.65
CA THR A 454 -4.42 18.46 -20.93
C THR A 454 -5.65 18.44 -21.83
N ASP A 455 -6.42 17.37 -21.79
CA ASP A 455 -7.78 17.29 -22.31
C ASP A 455 -8.77 17.21 -21.13
N PRO A 456 -9.39 18.34 -20.73
CA PRO A 456 -10.30 18.34 -19.58
C PRO A 456 -11.58 17.52 -19.78
N GLU A 457 -11.94 17.21 -21.02
CA GLU A 457 -13.10 16.35 -21.32
C GLU A 457 -12.75 14.87 -21.17
N ASN A 458 -11.47 14.51 -21.34
CA ASN A 458 -10.96 13.15 -21.21
C ASN A 458 -9.66 13.15 -20.36
N PRO A 459 -9.74 13.44 -19.08
CA PRO A 459 -8.58 13.46 -18.20
C PRO A 459 -7.95 12.05 -18.11
N LEU A 460 -6.63 11.99 -18.17
CA LEU A 460 -5.87 10.77 -17.92
C LEU A 460 -5.38 10.76 -16.48
N TYR A 461 -5.47 9.61 -15.82
CA TYR A 461 -4.98 9.41 -14.45
C TYR A 461 -4.40 8.01 -14.30
N TYR A 462 -3.38 7.93 -13.42
CA TYR A 462 -2.62 6.70 -13.28
C TYR A 462 -2.13 6.52 -11.84
#